data_e884d8cb9c41cdeed74d0c92402ef8a0
#
_entry.id   e884d8cb9c41cdeed74d0c92402ef8a0
#
_cell.length_a   1.000
_cell.length_b   1.000
_cell.length_c   1.000
_cell.angle_alpha   90.00
_cell.angle_beta   90.00
_cell.angle_gamma   90.00
#
_symmetry.space_group_name_H-M   'P 1'
#
loop_
_entity.id
_entity.type
_entity.pdbx_description
1 polymer ?
#
loop_
_entity_poly.entity_id
_entity_poly.type
_entity_poly.pdbx_seq_one_letter_code
_entity_poly.pdbx_strand_id
1 'polypeptide(L)'
;MRILIIEDDQAIAANLYDFLESRGHKADAALDGITGFHLASTQSFDAILLDLKLPNLDGMTLCHKLRHECQIDIPILMLTARDTLEDKLIGFENGADDYLVKPFALKEVEARLTAMHKRYKGKVAVRKLEVGDLSFDPKTLSIRFVEHDVKLPPKCIRLLALMMSEPGRVFSRKELELEAWEEEQETSDTLRSHMHVLRRALTKAGGYDPIETVHGLGYCLSSSVQD
;
A
#
# COMPACT_ATOMS: atom_id res chain seq x y z
N MET A 1 13.74 -6.19 -1.15
CA MET A 1 12.81 -6.69 -0.11
C MET A 1 13.45 -7.85 0.59
N ARG A 2 13.11 -8.06 1.87
CA ARG A 2 13.38 -9.31 2.58
C ARG A 2 12.12 -10.16 2.59
N ILE A 3 12.17 -11.35 2.01
CA ILE A 3 11.00 -12.18 1.72
C ILE A 3 11.14 -13.51 2.47
N LEU A 4 10.09 -13.93 3.17
CA LEU A 4 10.02 -15.26 3.78
C LEU A 4 9.25 -16.19 2.85
N ILE A 5 9.84 -17.31 2.49
CA ILE A 5 9.27 -18.39 1.69
C ILE A 5 8.88 -19.52 2.63
N ILE A 6 7.60 -19.90 2.67
CA ILE A 6 7.11 -21.02 3.48
C ILE A 6 6.49 -22.03 2.50
N GLU A 7 7.25 -23.08 2.16
CA GLU A 7 6.93 -24.04 1.11
C GLU A 7 7.61 -25.37 1.47
N ASP A 8 6.85 -26.46 1.54
CA ASP A 8 7.38 -27.76 1.92
C ASP A 8 8.09 -28.50 0.79
N ASP A 9 7.75 -28.19 -0.47
CA ASP A 9 8.48 -28.70 -1.63
C ASP A 9 9.83 -27.99 -1.75
N GLN A 10 10.91 -28.73 -1.42
CA GLN A 10 12.27 -28.20 -1.44
C GLN A 10 12.68 -27.68 -2.82
N ALA A 11 12.21 -28.30 -3.92
CA ALA A 11 12.57 -27.86 -5.26
C ALA A 11 11.88 -26.53 -5.61
N ILE A 12 10.63 -26.35 -5.23
CA ILE A 12 9.90 -25.08 -5.40
C ILE A 12 10.54 -24.01 -4.52
N ALA A 13 10.80 -24.31 -3.24
CA ALA A 13 11.42 -23.38 -2.31
C ALA A 13 12.80 -22.91 -2.80
N ALA A 14 13.66 -23.83 -3.26
CA ALA A 14 14.98 -23.51 -3.80
C ALA A 14 14.88 -22.65 -5.08
N ASN A 15 13.99 -22.99 -6.00
CA ASN A 15 13.80 -22.21 -7.23
C ASN A 15 13.31 -20.78 -6.94
N LEU A 16 12.40 -20.62 -5.98
CA LEU A 16 11.93 -19.31 -5.53
C LEU A 16 13.07 -18.52 -4.87
N TYR A 17 13.81 -19.16 -3.99
CA TYR A 17 14.95 -18.58 -3.29
C TYR A 17 15.99 -18.05 -4.28
N ASP A 18 16.51 -18.92 -5.16
CA ASP A 18 17.55 -18.57 -6.14
C ASP A 18 17.08 -17.46 -7.08
N PHE A 19 15.84 -17.54 -7.54
CA PHE A 19 15.28 -16.50 -8.42
C PHE A 19 15.21 -15.15 -7.71
N LEU A 20 14.62 -15.09 -6.51
CA LEU A 20 14.47 -13.84 -5.77
C LEU A 20 15.82 -13.23 -5.38
N GLU A 21 16.80 -14.04 -4.97
CA GLU A 21 18.17 -13.58 -4.71
C GLU A 21 18.82 -13.01 -5.98
N SER A 22 18.65 -13.67 -7.13
CA SER A 22 19.16 -13.19 -8.42
C SER A 22 18.57 -11.83 -8.84
N ARG A 23 17.41 -11.48 -8.31
CA ARG A 23 16.71 -10.20 -8.53
C ARG A 23 17.04 -9.13 -7.50
N GLY A 24 17.99 -9.43 -6.58
CA GLY A 24 18.45 -8.48 -5.55
C GLY A 24 17.54 -8.38 -4.33
N HIS A 25 16.65 -9.36 -4.14
CA HIS A 25 15.92 -9.52 -2.89
C HIS A 25 16.77 -10.35 -1.90
N LYS A 26 16.43 -10.32 -0.62
CA LYS A 26 16.93 -11.26 0.38
C LYS A 26 15.82 -12.25 0.68
N ALA A 27 16.11 -13.53 0.64
CA ALA A 27 15.13 -14.56 0.90
C ALA A 27 15.54 -15.42 2.11
N ASP A 28 14.57 -15.81 2.92
CA ASP A 28 14.68 -16.85 3.95
C ASP A 28 13.64 -17.92 3.64
N ALA A 29 13.90 -19.18 3.95
CA ALA A 29 12.98 -20.28 3.66
C ALA A 29 12.65 -21.11 4.90
N ALA A 30 11.39 -21.54 4.99
CA ALA A 30 10.89 -22.52 5.96
C ALA A 30 10.17 -23.64 5.19
N LEU A 31 10.40 -24.89 5.60
CA LEU A 31 9.83 -26.07 4.93
C LEU A 31 8.58 -26.62 5.65
N ASP A 32 8.10 -25.94 6.67
CA ASP A 32 6.89 -26.27 7.41
C ASP A 32 6.26 -25.03 8.06
N GLY A 33 4.98 -25.15 8.42
CA GLY A 33 4.23 -24.02 8.97
C GLY A 33 4.67 -23.57 10.36
N ILE A 34 5.20 -24.44 11.22
CA ILE A 34 5.67 -24.09 12.56
C ILE A 34 6.93 -23.24 12.47
N THR A 35 7.91 -23.70 11.66
CA THR A 35 9.13 -22.95 11.38
C THR A 35 8.82 -21.61 10.73
N GLY A 36 7.89 -21.60 9.76
CA GLY A 36 7.41 -20.38 9.10
C GLY A 36 6.79 -19.39 10.07
N PHE A 37 5.94 -19.87 10.99
CA PHE A 37 5.34 -19.04 12.04
C PHE A 37 6.40 -18.44 12.96
N HIS A 38 7.36 -19.27 13.41
CA HIS A 38 8.44 -18.80 14.27
C HIS A 38 9.28 -17.70 13.60
N LEU A 39 9.69 -17.90 12.35
CA LEU A 39 10.47 -16.90 11.61
C LEU A 39 9.67 -15.61 11.41
N ALA A 40 8.42 -15.72 10.96
CA ALA A 40 7.57 -14.55 10.72
C ALA A 40 7.29 -13.74 11.99
N SER A 41 7.17 -14.41 13.17
CA SER A 41 6.88 -13.75 14.44
C SER A 41 8.11 -13.15 15.14
N THR A 42 9.31 -13.63 14.83
CA THR A 42 10.55 -13.21 15.52
C THR A 42 11.47 -12.34 14.68
N GLN A 43 11.28 -12.30 13.36
CA GLN A 43 12.10 -11.53 12.42
C GLN A 43 11.25 -10.60 11.55
N SER A 44 11.89 -9.57 11.01
CA SER A 44 11.22 -8.61 10.13
C SER A 44 11.36 -9.01 8.67
N PHE A 45 10.23 -9.10 7.98
CA PHE A 45 10.14 -9.33 6.54
C PHE A 45 9.33 -8.22 5.86
N ASP A 46 9.54 -8.06 4.56
CA ASP A 46 8.77 -7.13 3.73
C ASP A 46 7.55 -7.80 3.07
N ALA A 47 7.60 -9.13 2.90
CA ALA A 47 6.51 -9.95 2.36
C ALA A 47 6.71 -11.43 2.70
N ILE A 48 5.62 -12.21 2.64
CA ILE A 48 5.62 -13.67 2.85
C ILE A 48 5.04 -14.34 1.59
N LEU A 49 5.73 -15.36 1.10
CA LEU A 49 5.19 -16.39 0.20
C LEU A 49 4.78 -17.58 1.05
N LEU A 50 3.53 -18.01 0.94
CA LEU A 50 2.96 -19.01 1.83
C LEU A 50 2.22 -20.10 1.03
N ASP A 51 2.72 -21.33 1.07
CA ASP A 51 1.93 -22.44 0.56
C ASP A 51 0.77 -22.78 1.50
N LEU A 52 -0.34 -23.15 0.93
CA LEU A 52 -1.52 -23.61 1.67
C LEU A 52 -1.31 -24.99 2.27
N LYS A 53 -0.64 -25.89 1.56
CA LYS A 53 -0.43 -27.28 1.99
C LYS A 53 0.92 -27.42 2.67
N LEU A 54 0.97 -27.16 3.96
CA LEU A 54 2.17 -27.31 4.77
C LEU A 54 2.02 -28.41 5.80
N PRO A 55 3.09 -29.13 6.14
CA PRO A 55 3.09 -30.03 7.27
C PRO A 55 3.04 -29.25 8.59
N ASN A 56 2.56 -29.93 9.63
CA ASN A 56 2.48 -29.49 11.03
C ASN A 56 1.48 -28.33 11.28
N LEU A 57 1.48 -27.28 10.48
CA LEU A 57 0.54 -26.15 10.54
C LEU A 57 0.21 -25.72 9.12
N ASP A 58 -1.05 -25.91 8.71
CA ASP A 58 -1.50 -25.54 7.36
C ASP A 58 -1.45 -24.02 7.12
N GLY A 59 -1.28 -23.63 5.84
CA GLY A 59 -1.04 -22.24 5.46
C GLY A 59 -2.20 -21.31 5.80
N MET A 60 -3.46 -21.78 5.78
CA MET A 60 -4.61 -20.95 6.14
C MET A 60 -4.61 -20.60 7.63
N THR A 61 -4.43 -21.62 8.47
CA THR A 61 -4.30 -21.46 9.92
C THR A 61 -3.09 -20.59 10.26
N LEU A 62 -1.98 -20.78 9.57
CA LEU A 62 -0.79 -19.95 9.72
C LEU A 62 -1.08 -18.48 9.39
N CYS A 63 -1.70 -18.20 8.25
CA CYS A 63 -2.07 -16.84 7.87
C CYS A 63 -2.98 -16.18 8.90
N HIS A 64 -4.02 -16.89 9.35
CA HIS A 64 -4.92 -16.40 10.37
C HIS A 64 -4.18 -16.03 11.68
N LYS A 65 -3.26 -16.91 12.15
CA LYS A 65 -2.44 -16.64 13.35
C LYS A 65 -1.55 -15.42 13.18
N LEU A 66 -0.87 -15.29 12.03
CA LEU A 66 -0.01 -14.14 11.75
C LEU A 66 -0.81 -12.83 11.79
N ARG A 67 -2.02 -12.81 11.24
CA ARG A 67 -2.89 -11.62 11.20
C ARG A 67 -3.49 -11.30 12.57
N HIS A 68 -4.08 -12.29 13.24
CA HIS A 68 -4.92 -12.05 14.42
C HIS A 68 -4.17 -12.18 15.75
N GLU A 69 -3.21 -13.11 15.84
CA GLU A 69 -2.46 -13.30 17.09
C GLU A 69 -1.19 -12.43 17.12
N CYS A 70 -0.46 -12.34 15.99
CA CYS A 70 0.80 -11.59 15.90
C CYS A 70 0.62 -10.17 15.34
N GLN A 71 -0.55 -9.81 14.83
CA GLN A 71 -0.86 -8.50 14.21
C GLN A 71 0.14 -8.12 13.09
N ILE A 72 0.56 -9.10 12.32
CA ILE A 72 1.48 -8.91 11.20
C ILE A 72 0.71 -8.43 9.98
N ASP A 73 0.98 -7.22 9.51
CA ASP A 73 0.29 -6.58 8.39
C ASP A 73 1.06 -6.63 7.06
N ILE A 74 2.30 -7.21 7.06
CA ILE A 74 3.08 -7.31 5.82
C ILE A 74 2.35 -8.16 4.77
N PRO A 75 2.56 -7.91 3.46
CA PRO A 75 1.90 -8.66 2.39
C PRO A 75 2.14 -10.17 2.47
N ILE A 76 1.06 -10.95 2.34
CA ILE A 76 1.10 -12.42 2.24
C ILE A 76 0.53 -12.82 0.89
N LEU A 77 1.38 -13.40 0.02
CA LEU A 77 0.99 -14.03 -1.24
C LEU A 77 0.86 -15.53 -1.01
N MET A 78 -0.37 -16.04 -1.11
CA MET A 78 -0.62 -17.48 -0.99
C MET A 78 -0.34 -18.21 -2.30
N LEU A 79 0.38 -19.33 -2.20
CA LEU A 79 0.60 -20.28 -3.29
C LEU A 79 -0.39 -21.43 -3.12
N THR A 80 -1.15 -21.76 -4.16
CA THR A 80 -2.20 -22.77 -4.05
C THR A 80 -2.27 -23.69 -5.26
N ALA A 81 -2.53 -24.97 -5.04
CA ALA A 81 -2.90 -25.91 -6.10
C ALA A 81 -4.40 -25.88 -6.44
N ARG A 82 -5.19 -25.08 -5.69
CA ARG A 82 -6.65 -25.03 -5.82
C ARG A 82 -7.06 -23.81 -6.62
N ASP A 83 -7.91 -24.02 -7.62
CA ASP A 83 -8.37 -22.99 -8.55
C ASP A 83 -9.86 -22.62 -8.33
N THR A 84 -10.50 -23.14 -7.28
CA THR A 84 -11.91 -22.86 -7.04
C THR A 84 -12.11 -21.47 -6.46
N LEU A 85 -13.21 -20.81 -6.86
CA LEU A 85 -13.59 -19.50 -6.35
C LEU A 85 -13.81 -19.54 -4.83
N GLU A 86 -14.36 -20.64 -4.32
CA GLU A 86 -14.62 -20.83 -2.88
C GLU A 86 -13.35 -20.85 -2.05
N ASP A 87 -12.29 -21.54 -2.52
CA ASP A 87 -11.00 -21.58 -1.82
C ASP A 87 -10.34 -20.18 -1.76
N LYS A 88 -10.48 -19.39 -2.82
CA LYS A 88 -9.96 -18.01 -2.86
C LYS A 88 -10.73 -17.08 -1.90
N LEU A 89 -12.06 -17.21 -1.85
CA LEU A 89 -12.89 -16.40 -0.94
C LEU A 89 -12.58 -16.69 0.54
N ILE A 90 -12.50 -17.97 0.91
CA ILE A 90 -12.12 -18.39 2.27
C ILE A 90 -10.73 -17.85 2.65
N GLY A 91 -9.83 -17.79 1.72
CA GLY A 91 -8.49 -17.29 1.97
C GLY A 91 -8.41 -15.79 2.18
N PHE A 92 -9.17 -14.99 1.43
CA PHE A 92 -9.26 -13.55 1.68
C PHE A 92 -9.85 -13.23 3.05
N GLU A 93 -10.84 -14.02 3.51
CA GLU A 93 -11.39 -13.91 4.86
C GLU A 93 -10.35 -14.23 5.95
N ASN A 94 -9.35 -15.08 5.65
CA ASN A 94 -8.24 -15.38 6.56
C ASN A 94 -7.06 -14.42 6.48
N GLY A 95 -7.16 -13.34 5.69
CA GLY A 95 -6.23 -12.23 5.68
C GLY A 95 -5.07 -12.32 4.69
N ALA A 96 -5.17 -13.15 3.65
CA ALA A 96 -4.26 -13.11 2.51
C ALA A 96 -4.48 -11.86 1.65
N ASP A 97 -3.41 -11.30 1.08
CA ASP A 97 -3.50 -10.11 0.22
C ASP A 97 -3.62 -10.46 -1.27
N ASP A 98 -3.12 -11.63 -1.70
CA ASP A 98 -3.26 -12.13 -3.07
C ASP A 98 -3.01 -13.64 -3.13
N TYR A 99 -3.38 -14.26 -4.27
CA TYR A 99 -3.27 -15.70 -4.52
C TYR A 99 -2.59 -15.97 -5.86
N LEU A 100 -1.79 -17.02 -5.90
CA LEU A 100 -1.16 -17.51 -7.12
C LEU A 100 -1.30 -19.03 -7.24
N VAL A 101 -1.88 -19.47 -8.34
CA VAL A 101 -2.16 -20.89 -8.59
C VAL A 101 -0.92 -21.59 -9.12
N LYS A 102 -0.58 -22.74 -8.56
CA LYS A 102 0.47 -23.63 -9.05
C LYS A 102 -0.05 -24.43 -10.30
N PRO A 103 0.76 -24.56 -11.38
CA PRO A 103 2.10 -24.05 -11.57
C PRO A 103 2.13 -22.57 -11.97
N PHE A 104 3.12 -21.82 -11.49
CA PHE A 104 3.25 -20.39 -11.72
C PHE A 104 4.61 -20.01 -12.35
N ALA A 105 4.65 -18.86 -12.98
CA ALA A 105 5.90 -18.28 -13.46
C ALA A 105 6.60 -17.47 -12.33
N LEU A 106 7.92 -17.67 -12.14
CA LEU A 106 8.67 -16.94 -11.10
C LEU A 106 8.61 -15.41 -11.27
N LYS A 107 8.57 -14.92 -12.52
CA LYS A 107 8.38 -13.50 -12.83
C LYS A 107 7.02 -12.97 -12.35
N GLU A 108 5.97 -13.80 -12.34
CA GLU A 108 4.66 -13.41 -11.82
C GLU A 108 4.69 -13.29 -10.30
N VAL A 109 5.38 -14.18 -9.60
CA VAL A 109 5.61 -14.08 -8.15
C VAL A 109 6.25 -12.73 -7.82
N GLU A 110 7.36 -12.39 -8.47
CA GLU A 110 8.07 -11.12 -8.25
C GLU A 110 7.19 -9.89 -8.55
N ALA A 111 6.45 -9.92 -9.65
CA ALA A 111 5.56 -8.81 -10.02
C ALA A 111 4.45 -8.58 -8.98
N ARG A 112 3.82 -9.66 -8.50
CA ARG A 112 2.77 -9.60 -7.46
C ARG A 112 3.34 -9.11 -6.12
N LEU A 113 4.45 -9.69 -5.65
CA LEU A 113 5.14 -9.26 -4.43
C LEU A 113 5.49 -7.77 -4.48
N THR A 114 6.03 -7.30 -5.60
CA THR A 114 6.39 -5.89 -5.79
C THR A 114 5.16 -4.98 -5.73
N ALA A 115 4.08 -5.36 -6.41
CA ALA A 115 2.83 -4.60 -6.40
C ALA A 115 2.18 -4.57 -5.00
N MET A 116 2.17 -5.70 -4.30
CA MET A 116 1.64 -5.81 -2.94
C MET A 116 2.47 -4.99 -1.95
N HIS A 117 3.81 -5.10 -2.02
CA HIS A 117 4.71 -4.34 -1.17
C HIS A 117 4.61 -2.83 -1.39
N LYS A 118 4.47 -2.39 -2.65
CA LYS A 118 4.24 -0.98 -2.98
C LYS A 118 2.92 -0.49 -2.37
N ARG A 119 1.84 -1.27 -2.47
CA ARG A 119 0.54 -0.95 -1.84
C ARG A 119 0.64 -0.93 -0.31
N TYR A 120 1.35 -1.90 0.26
CA TYR A 120 1.60 -1.98 1.70
C TYR A 120 2.41 -0.77 2.19
N LYS A 121 3.52 -0.44 1.53
CA LYS A 121 4.29 0.79 1.85
C LYS A 121 3.45 2.05 1.69
N GLY A 122 2.61 2.12 0.70
CA GLY A 122 1.62 3.19 0.57
C GLY A 122 0.63 3.24 1.75
N LYS A 123 0.26 2.08 2.34
CA LYS A 123 -0.57 2.01 3.57
C LYS A 123 0.24 2.30 4.85
N VAL A 124 1.50 1.84 4.91
CA VAL A 124 2.42 2.10 6.05
C VAL A 124 2.95 3.53 6.01
N ALA A 125 3.00 4.14 4.83
CA ALA A 125 3.10 5.61 4.68
C ALA A 125 1.82 6.36 5.14
N VAL A 126 0.99 5.74 5.99
CA VAL A 126 0.03 6.39 6.87
C VAL A 126 0.78 7.05 8.06
N ARG A 127 1.97 7.59 7.77
CA ARG A 127 2.55 8.63 8.59
C ARG A 127 1.67 9.87 8.42
N LYS A 128 1.39 10.51 9.53
CA LYS A 128 0.91 11.88 9.51
C LYS A 128 1.75 12.64 8.49
N LEU A 129 1.13 13.11 7.42
CA LEU A 129 1.82 13.91 6.43
C LEU A 129 1.95 15.32 7.01
N GLU A 130 3.15 15.89 6.94
CA GLU A 130 3.42 17.24 7.44
C GLU A 130 4.17 18.02 6.36
N VAL A 131 3.63 19.18 6.00
CA VAL A 131 4.20 20.09 5.00
C VAL A 131 4.07 21.51 5.56
N GLY A 132 5.13 22.07 6.09
CA GLY A 132 5.06 23.30 6.84
C GLY A 132 4.07 23.20 8.01
N ASP A 133 3.13 24.10 8.09
CA ASP A 133 2.09 24.12 9.12
C ASP A 133 0.87 23.25 8.82
N LEU A 134 0.86 22.58 7.66
CA LEU A 134 -0.22 21.69 7.25
C LEU A 134 0.08 20.25 7.65
N SER A 135 -0.84 19.62 8.36
CA SER A 135 -0.75 18.23 8.76
C SER A 135 -2.00 17.45 8.42
N PHE A 136 -1.82 16.23 7.97
CA PHE A 136 -2.89 15.27 7.65
C PHE A 136 -2.61 13.93 8.32
N ASP A 137 -3.54 13.44 9.12
CA ASP A 137 -3.50 12.10 9.69
C ASP A 137 -4.46 11.19 8.90
N PRO A 138 -3.92 10.28 8.06
CA PRO A 138 -4.74 9.39 7.26
C PRO A 138 -5.54 8.35 8.07
N LYS A 139 -5.15 8.05 9.33
CA LYS A 139 -5.88 7.11 10.19
C LYS A 139 -7.20 7.69 10.68
N THR A 140 -7.17 8.96 11.07
CA THR A 140 -8.31 9.68 11.62
C THR A 140 -9.01 10.55 10.59
N LEU A 141 -8.41 10.70 9.38
CA LEU A 141 -8.80 11.64 8.32
C LEU A 141 -8.83 13.09 8.82
N SER A 142 -8.07 13.39 9.89
CA SER A 142 -7.99 14.73 10.46
C SER A 142 -6.93 15.56 9.73
N ILE A 143 -7.31 16.78 9.40
CA ILE A 143 -6.44 17.75 8.75
C ILE A 143 -6.34 18.96 9.68
N ARG A 144 -5.11 19.41 9.93
CA ARG A 144 -4.85 20.65 10.67
C ARG A 144 -3.97 21.55 9.82
N PHE A 145 -4.30 22.83 9.80
CA PHE A 145 -3.49 23.85 9.15
C PHE A 145 -3.27 25.01 10.11
N VAL A 146 -2.00 25.29 10.38
CA VAL A 146 -1.60 26.12 11.51
C VAL A 146 -2.16 25.48 12.80
N GLU A 147 -2.99 26.11 13.58
CA GLU A 147 -3.59 25.55 14.78
C GLU A 147 -5.09 25.17 14.60
N HIS A 148 -5.60 25.18 13.36
CA HIS A 148 -7.02 25.01 13.08
C HIS A 148 -7.32 23.68 12.38
N ASP A 149 -8.41 23.02 12.81
CA ASP A 149 -8.92 21.83 12.13
C ASP A 149 -9.60 22.23 10.80
N VAL A 150 -9.27 21.48 9.74
CA VAL A 150 -9.81 21.68 8.39
C VAL A 150 -10.75 20.53 8.05
N LYS A 151 -12.01 20.86 7.76
CA LYS A 151 -12.99 19.86 7.28
C LYS A 151 -13.09 19.93 5.77
N LEU A 152 -12.86 18.80 5.11
CA LEU A 152 -12.88 18.66 3.65
C LEU A 152 -13.81 17.51 3.21
N PRO A 153 -14.44 17.63 2.04
CA PRO A 153 -15.07 16.49 1.37
C PRO A 153 -14.07 15.38 1.05
N PRO A 154 -14.50 14.10 0.98
CA PRO A 154 -13.58 12.96 0.78
C PRO A 154 -12.66 13.09 -0.44
N LYS A 155 -13.16 13.60 -1.58
CA LYS A 155 -12.35 13.82 -2.79
C LYS A 155 -11.28 14.91 -2.60
N CYS A 156 -11.60 15.98 -1.87
CA CYS A 156 -10.62 17.01 -1.52
C CYS A 156 -9.53 16.46 -0.59
N ILE A 157 -9.87 15.53 0.32
CA ILE A 157 -8.90 14.85 1.19
C ILE A 157 -7.93 14.02 0.35
N ARG A 158 -8.40 13.24 -0.64
CA ARG A 158 -7.54 12.45 -1.56
C ARG A 158 -6.59 13.36 -2.34
N LEU A 159 -7.11 14.45 -2.94
CA LEU A 159 -6.30 15.43 -3.67
C LEU A 159 -5.20 16.05 -2.77
N LEU A 160 -5.56 16.43 -1.55
CA LEU A 160 -4.60 17.00 -0.60
C LEU A 160 -3.55 15.97 -0.19
N ALA A 161 -3.96 14.75 0.16
CA ALA A 161 -3.07 13.68 0.56
C ALA A 161 -2.05 13.34 -0.54
N LEU A 162 -2.48 13.28 -1.81
CA LEU A 162 -1.59 13.07 -2.94
C LEU A 162 -0.56 14.20 -3.05
N MET A 163 -0.97 15.46 -2.99
CA MET A 163 -0.06 16.60 -3.07
C MET A 163 0.89 16.68 -1.86
N MET A 164 0.41 16.28 -0.67
CA MET A 164 1.25 16.21 0.54
C MET A 164 2.24 15.05 0.54
N SER A 165 2.02 14.00 -0.26
CA SER A 165 2.96 12.88 -0.35
C SER A 165 4.26 13.24 -1.06
N GLU A 166 4.24 14.21 -1.95
CA GLU A 166 5.39 14.72 -2.71
C GLU A 166 5.33 16.26 -2.81
N PRO A 167 5.66 16.97 -1.72
CA PRO A 167 5.61 18.44 -1.70
C PRO A 167 6.52 19.06 -2.76
N GLY A 168 6.05 20.09 -3.43
CA GLY A 168 6.78 20.78 -4.50
C GLY A 168 6.71 20.08 -5.86
N ARG A 169 6.22 18.83 -5.94
CA ARG A 169 5.96 18.17 -7.21
C ARG A 169 4.72 18.76 -7.89
N VAL A 170 4.83 18.98 -9.20
CA VAL A 170 3.67 19.37 -10.02
C VAL A 170 2.93 18.11 -10.45
N PHE A 171 1.68 17.99 -10.02
CA PHE A 171 0.76 16.94 -10.45
C PHE A 171 -0.08 17.41 -11.62
N SER A 172 -0.10 16.64 -12.70
CA SER A 172 -0.95 16.93 -13.84
C SER A 172 -2.43 16.80 -13.46
N ARG A 173 -3.30 17.44 -14.26
CA ARG A 173 -4.75 17.32 -14.07
C ARG A 173 -5.22 15.87 -14.13
N LYS A 174 -4.68 15.10 -15.09
CA LYS A 174 -5.00 13.68 -15.27
C LYS A 174 -4.64 12.84 -14.05
N GLU A 175 -3.47 13.05 -13.44
CA GLU A 175 -3.06 12.37 -12.21
C GLU A 175 -3.99 12.67 -11.04
N LEU A 176 -4.36 13.94 -10.87
CA LEU A 176 -5.28 14.37 -9.81
C LEU A 176 -6.70 13.82 -10.00
N GLU A 177 -7.19 13.79 -11.25
CA GLU A 177 -8.50 13.23 -11.58
C GLU A 177 -8.53 11.72 -11.32
N LEU A 178 -7.51 10.98 -11.75
CA LEU A 178 -7.40 9.54 -11.52
C LEU A 178 -7.38 9.21 -10.02
N GLU A 179 -6.64 9.95 -9.20
CA GLU A 179 -6.58 9.76 -7.75
C GLU A 179 -7.93 10.01 -7.08
N ALA A 180 -8.64 11.08 -7.47
CA ALA A 180 -9.87 11.49 -6.80
C ALA A 180 -11.09 10.68 -7.22
N TRP A 181 -11.14 10.20 -8.49
CA TRP A 181 -12.32 9.55 -9.08
C TRP A 181 -12.10 8.14 -9.59
N GLU A 182 -10.83 7.63 -9.59
CA GLU A 182 -10.44 6.30 -10.11
C GLU A 182 -10.67 6.13 -11.62
N GLU A 183 -11.19 7.17 -12.29
CA GLU A 183 -11.47 7.24 -13.73
C GLU A 183 -11.17 8.64 -14.27
N GLU A 184 -10.92 8.77 -15.58
CA GLU A 184 -10.82 10.07 -16.23
C GLU A 184 -12.20 10.75 -16.25
N GLN A 185 -12.26 11.98 -15.77
CA GLN A 185 -13.51 12.75 -15.84
C GLN A 185 -13.67 13.40 -17.21
N GLU A 186 -14.85 13.25 -17.82
CA GLU A 186 -15.16 13.85 -19.13
C GLU A 186 -15.16 15.39 -19.09
N THR A 187 -15.31 16.01 -17.91
CA THR A 187 -15.38 17.47 -17.78
C THR A 187 -14.32 18.03 -16.85
N SER A 188 -13.54 18.97 -17.37
CA SER A 188 -12.49 19.68 -16.61
C SER A 188 -12.99 20.54 -15.45
N ASP A 189 -14.29 20.77 -15.35
CA ASP A 189 -14.88 21.64 -14.33
C ASP A 189 -14.98 20.97 -12.95
N THR A 190 -15.04 19.64 -12.93
CA THR A 190 -15.17 18.88 -11.68
C THR A 190 -13.92 19.00 -10.80
N LEU A 191 -12.74 18.82 -11.36
CA LEU A 191 -11.48 19.00 -10.61
C LEU A 191 -11.32 20.47 -10.16
N ARG A 192 -11.59 21.43 -11.04
CA ARG A 192 -11.49 22.86 -10.71
C ARG A 192 -12.39 23.24 -9.54
N SER A 193 -13.61 22.72 -9.49
CA SER A 193 -14.54 22.95 -8.39
C SER A 193 -14.02 22.39 -7.07
N HIS A 194 -13.46 21.18 -7.08
CA HIS A 194 -12.88 20.58 -5.88
C HIS A 194 -11.61 21.30 -5.43
N MET A 195 -10.76 21.73 -6.37
CA MET A 195 -9.58 22.56 -6.06
C MET A 195 -10.01 23.92 -5.46
N HIS A 196 -11.07 24.53 -5.94
CA HIS A 196 -11.60 25.75 -5.35
C HIS A 196 -12.08 25.54 -3.90
N VAL A 197 -12.84 24.47 -3.64
CA VAL A 197 -13.28 24.11 -2.28
C VAL A 197 -12.09 23.87 -1.35
N LEU A 198 -11.11 23.10 -1.82
CA LEU A 198 -9.89 22.79 -1.06
C LEU A 198 -9.11 24.06 -0.70
N ARG A 199 -8.80 24.91 -1.68
CA ARG A 199 -8.10 26.19 -1.48
C ARG A 199 -8.80 27.09 -0.49
N ARG A 200 -10.12 27.26 -0.68
CA ARG A 200 -10.92 28.08 0.22
C ARG A 200 -10.88 27.61 1.66
N ALA A 201 -10.95 26.29 1.88
CA ALA A 201 -10.89 25.71 3.22
C ALA A 201 -9.51 25.91 3.88
N LEU A 202 -8.44 25.69 3.12
CA LEU A 202 -7.06 25.90 3.61
C LEU A 202 -6.80 27.37 3.90
N THR A 203 -7.14 28.27 2.98
CA THR A 203 -6.96 29.73 3.21
C THR A 203 -7.74 30.21 4.43
N LYS A 204 -8.95 29.68 4.65
CA LYS A 204 -9.75 30.05 5.83
C LYS A 204 -9.08 29.61 7.15
N ALA A 205 -8.41 28.46 7.15
CA ALA A 205 -7.79 27.90 8.35
C ALA A 205 -6.38 28.44 8.59
N GLY A 206 -5.55 28.54 7.57
CA GLY A 206 -4.14 28.92 7.69
C GLY A 206 -3.80 30.37 7.30
N GLY A 207 -4.79 31.13 6.80
CA GLY A 207 -4.58 32.52 6.38
C GLY A 207 -3.97 32.68 4.99
N TYR A 208 -3.46 31.61 4.37
CA TYR A 208 -2.87 31.63 3.03
C TYR A 208 -3.23 30.36 2.25
N ASP A 209 -3.02 30.38 0.94
CA ASP A 209 -3.24 29.24 0.04
C ASP A 209 -1.91 28.53 -0.25
N PRO A 210 -1.69 27.30 0.26
CA PRO A 210 -0.45 26.59 0.03
C PRO A 210 -0.40 25.89 -1.34
N ILE A 211 -1.47 25.96 -2.13
CA ILE A 211 -1.58 25.27 -3.43
C ILE A 211 -1.28 26.25 -4.56
N GLU A 212 -0.27 25.94 -5.33
CA GLU A 212 0.10 26.70 -6.53
C GLU A 212 -0.52 26.09 -7.79
N THR A 213 -0.89 26.97 -8.73
CA THR A 213 -1.29 26.56 -10.08
C THR A 213 -0.12 26.77 -11.02
N VAL A 214 0.40 25.71 -11.60
CA VAL A 214 1.42 25.77 -12.65
C VAL A 214 0.70 25.76 -14.00
N HIS A 215 0.63 26.93 -14.65
CA HIS A 215 -0.15 27.11 -15.86
C HIS A 215 0.26 26.12 -16.97
N GLY A 216 -0.73 25.43 -17.55
CA GLY A 216 -0.52 24.41 -18.59
C GLY A 216 -0.01 23.05 -18.09
N LEU A 217 0.42 22.93 -16.82
CA LEU A 217 0.97 21.69 -16.26
C LEU A 217 0.07 21.07 -15.19
N GLY A 218 -0.40 21.84 -14.20
CA GLY A 218 -1.22 21.27 -13.14
C GLY A 218 -1.15 22.05 -11.82
N TYR A 219 -1.09 21.34 -10.71
CA TYR A 219 -1.08 21.90 -9.37
C TYR A 219 0.05 21.28 -8.54
N CYS A 220 0.60 22.05 -7.61
CA CYS A 220 1.54 21.54 -6.60
C CYS A 220 1.22 22.14 -5.21
N LEU A 221 1.67 21.45 -4.19
CA LEU A 221 1.67 21.99 -2.83
C LEU A 221 3.03 22.61 -2.58
N SER A 222 3.06 23.90 -2.21
CA SER A 222 4.31 24.60 -1.90
C SER A 222 5.00 23.93 -0.71
N SER A 223 6.30 23.71 -0.83
CA SER A 223 7.13 23.12 0.24
C SER A 223 7.66 24.14 1.24
N SER A 224 7.46 25.43 0.97
CA SER A 224 7.97 26.52 1.79
C SER A 224 6.83 27.29 2.45
N VAL A 225 6.95 27.49 3.76
CA VAL A 225 6.28 28.57 4.48
C VAL A 225 6.76 29.88 3.82
N GLN A 226 5.86 30.70 3.30
CA GLN A 226 6.21 32.06 2.92
C GLN A 226 6.53 32.83 4.22
N ASP A 227 7.80 33.18 4.39
CA ASP A 227 8.23 34.19 5.39
C ASP A 227 7.49 35.50 5.18
#